data_28cab8574a855675809993f6145b3801
#
_entry.id   28cab8574a855675809993f6145b3801
#
_cell.length_a   1.000
_cell.length_b   1.000
_cell.length_c   1.000
_cell.angle_alpha   90.00
_cell.angle_beta   90.00
_cell.angle_gamma   90.00
#
_symmetry.space_group_name_H-M   'P 1'
#
loop_
_entity.id
_entity.type
_entity.pdbx_description
1 polymer ?
#
loop_
_entity_poly.entity_id
_entity_poly.type
_entity_poly.pdbx_seq_one_letter_code
_entity_poly.pdbx_strand_id
1 'polypeptide(L)'
;PHGLVNGAAVCIESFSVPGDHIVLFTPVYHSFFKAIKAANREILECPLVNNQGRYEFDFVSYDNLMTGKEKIVILCSHHNPGGRVWSNEELKQVANFARRHNLVLISDEIHHDIVYSGSNHIPMATIDEDIYDRLIMMTATTKTFNIAGAHTGNVIIPDENLRQKFIIKMSALGLSPNSFGLFMAKAAYSQEGAAWVDQLIKYLDRNRQIFDDAISKIPGLDTMKLEGT
;
A
#
# COMPACT_ATOMS: atom_id res chain seq x y z
N PRO A 1 -13.59 -3.21 5.80
CA PRO A 1 -13.91 -1.77 5.76
C PRO A 1 -14.57 -1.36 4.44
N HIS A 2 -15.03 -0.11 4.37
CA HIS A 2 -15.60 0.51 3.16
C HIS A 2 -14.48 1.00 2.23
N GLY A 3 -13.66 0.09 1.71
CA GLY A 3 -12.46 0.36 0.92
C GLY A 3 -11.22 0.64 1.79
N LEU A 4 -10.04 0.66 1.17
CA LEU A 4 -8.77 0.68 1.94
C LEU A 4 -8.41 2.05 2.52
N VAL A 5 -8.84 3.16 1.92
CA VAL A 5 -8.66 4.49 2.54
C VAL A 5 -9.40 4.57 3.88
N ASN A 6 -10.63 4.02 3.94
CA ASN A 6 -11.35 3.86 5.20
C ASN A 6 -10.64 2.91 6.15
N GLY A 7 -10.12 1.78 5.65
CA GLY A 7 -9.30 0.85 6.43
C GLY A 7 -8.08 1.52 7.05
N ALA A 8 -7.33 2.30 6.26
CA ALA A 8 -6.18 3.06 6.75
C ALA A 8 -6.57 4.09 7.82
N ALA A 9 -7.69 4.82 7.62
CA ALA A 9 -8.19 5.76 8.61
C ALA A 9 -8.55 5.07 9.94
N VAL A 10 -9.21 3.90 9.88
CA VAL A 10 -9.49 3.10 11.09
C VAL A 10 -8.20 2.63 11.76
N CYS A 11 -7.17 2.22 11.00
CA CYS A 11 -5.87 1.85 11.57
C CYS A 11 -5.21 3.05 12.26
N ILE A 12 -5.19 4.23 11.62
CA ILE A 12 -4.65 5.46 12.21
C ILE A 12 -5.33 5.76 13.55
N GLU A 13 -6.65 5.70 13.59
CA GLU A 13 -7.45 5.93 14.80
C GLU A 13 -7.28 4.84 15.88
N SER A 14 -6.91 3.61 15.49
CA SER A 14 -6.76 2.49 16.43
C SER A 14 -5.39 2.43 17.08
N PHE A 15 -4.34 2.91 16.37
CA PHE A 15 -2.95 2.67 16.74
C PHE A 15 -2.13 3.94 16.98
N SER A 16 -2.79 5.10 16.97
CA SER A 16 -2.17 6.39 17.33
C SER A 16 -3.17 7.30 18.03
N VAL A 17 -2.67 8.41 18.58
CA VAL A 17 -3.47 9.47 19.19
C VAL A 17 -3.19 10.81 18.50
N PRO A 18 -4.06 11.83 18.62
CA PRO A 18 -3.79 13.16 18.09
C PRO A 18 -2.42 13.70 18.52
N GLY A 19 -1.66 14.24 17.54
CA GLY A 19 -0.29 14.71 17.75
C GLY A 19 0.82 13.65 17.54
N ASP A 20 0.48 12.36 17.44
CA ASP A 20 1.44 11.35 17.01
C ASP A 20 1.82 11.54 15.54
N HIS A 21 3.00 11.07 15.17
CA HIS A 21 3.50 11.14 13.80
C HIS A 21 3.28 9.82 13.05
N ILE A 22 3.02 9.95 11.74
CA ILE A 22 2.87 8.83 10.82
C ILE A 22 3.87 8.99 9.69
N VAL A 23 4.68 7.96 9.45
CA VAL A 23 5.71 7.94 8.42
C VAL A 23 5.10 7.59 7.07
N LEU A 24 5.42 8.40 6.05
CA LEU A 24 5.10 8.15 4.64
C LEU A 24 6.37 8.18 3.79
N PHE A 25 6.55 7.19 2.93
CA PHE A 25 7.58 7.18 1.89
C PHE A 25 7.08 7.96 0.67
N THR A 26 7.54 9.20 0.52
CA THR A 26 7.02 10.16 -0.49
C THR A 26 7.86 10.25 -1.77
N PRO A 27 7.24 10.55 -2.94
CA PRO A 27 5.81 10.81 -3.14
C PRO A 27 4.96 9.54 -3.00
N VAL A 28 3.75 9.65 -2.45
CA VAL A 28 2.84 8.52 -2.25
C VAL A 28 1.39 8.95 -2.43
N TYR A 29 0.47 7.99 -2.51
CA TYR A 29 -0.95 8.22 -2.71
C TYR A 29 -1.53 9.28 -1.78
N HIS A 30 -2.05 10.34 -2.38
CA HIS A 30 -2.45 11.59 -1.68
C HIS A 30 -3.52 11.40 -0.60
N SER A 31 -4.34 10.34 -0.67
CA SER A 31 -5.38 10.10 0.32
C SER A 31 -4.84 9.71 1.69
N PHE A 32 -3.59 9.21 1.80
CA PHE A 32 -2.96 8.99 3.09
C PHE A 32 -2.74 10.31 3.84
N PHE A 33 -2.26 11.34 3.13
CA PHE A 33 -2.12 12.70 3.70
C PHE A 33 -3.44 13.23 4.26
N LYS A 34 -4.54 13.05 3.49
CA LYS A 34 -5.87 13.50 3.91
C LYS A 34 -6.35 12.74 5.15
N ALA A 35 -6.20 11.41 5.18
CA ALA A 35 -6.62 10.58 6.31
C ALA A 35 -5.85 10.92 7.60
N ILE A 36 -4.54 11.10 7.50
CA ILE A 36 -3.67 11.44 8.63
C ILE A 36 -4.03 12.82 9.21
N LYS A 37 -4.15 13.83 8.34
CA LYS A 37 -4.51 15.20 8.76
C LYS A 37 -5.92 15.27 9.35
N ALA A 38 -6.90 14.58 8.75
CA ALA A 38 -8.27 14.53 9.25
C ALA A 38 -8.35 13.90 10.64
N ALA A 39 -7.42 13.02 10.97
CA ALA A 39 -7.29 12.39 12.28
C ALA A 39 -6.47 13.23 13.29
N ASN A 40 -6.04 14.43 12.95
CA ASN A 40 -5.15 15.29 13.76
C ASN A 40 -3.82 14.63 14.12
N ARG A 41 -3.24 13.85 13.19
CA ARG A 41 -1.88 13.31 13.30
C ARG A 41 -0.94 14.11 12.40
N GLU A 42 0.35 14.12 12.77
CA GLU A 42 1.39 14.77 11.99
C GLU A 42 1.99 13.77 10.97
N ILE A 43 2.58 14.30 9.92
CA ILE A 43 3.20 13.47 8.87
C ILE A 43 4.70 13.66 8.94
N LEU A 44 5.43 12.55 9.05
CA LEU A 44 6.87 12.51 8.79
C LEU A 44 7.08 11.98 7.37
N GLU A 45 7.54 12.86 6.49
CA GLU A 45 7.87 12.48 5.11
C GLU A 45 9.28 11.91 5.04
N CYS A 46 9.41 10.70 4.51
CA CYS A 46 10.64 10.01 4.17
C CYS A 46 10.76 9.95 2.64
N PRO A 47 11.42 10.94 2.01
CA PRO A 47 11.46 11.05 0.54
C PRO A 47 12.17 9.85 -0.10
N LEU A 48 11.53 9.23 -1.09
CA LEU A 48 12.17 8.23 -1.94
C LEU A 48 13.16 8.92 -2.89
N VAL A 49 14.26 8.25 -3.14
CA VAL A 49 15.29 8.72 -4.09
C VAL A 49 14.95 8.25 -5.49
N ASN A 50 14.85 9.18 -6.45
CA ASN A 50 14.66 8.82 -7.84
C ASN A 50 16.03 8.50 -8.48
N ASN A 51 16.26 7.22 -8.73
CA ASN A 51 17.43 6.71 -9.41
C ASN A 51 17.06 6.34 -10.86
N GLN A 52 17.27 7.29 -11.78
CA GLN A 52 17.03 7.11 -13.22
C GLN A 52 15.64 6.54 -13.55
N GLY A 53 14.58 7.14 -12.98
CA GLY A 53 13.20 6.73 -13.18
C GLY A 53 12.74 5.57 -12.29
N ARG A 54 13.54 5.16 -11.31
CA ARG A 54 13.20 4.12 -10.33
C ARG A 54 13.34 4.69 -8.93
N TYR A 55 12.28 4.64 -8.13
CA TYR A 55 12.33 5.07 -6.74
C TYR A 55 13.00 4.02 -5.84
N GLU A 56 13.83 4.48 -4.90
CA GLU A 56 14.56 3.67 -3.94
C GLU A 56 14.42 4.26 -2.53
N PHE A 57 14.53 3.42 -1.49
CA PHE A 57 14.55 3.86 -0.10
C PHE A 57 15.94 4.34 0.32
N ASP A 58 15.99 5.35 1.20
CA ASP A 58 17.20 5.80 1.89
C ASP A 58 17.01 5.69 3.41
N PHE A 59 17.08 4.46 3.93
CA PHE A 59 16.84 4.20 5.35
C PHE A 59 17.86 4.88 6.28
N VAL A 60 19.07 5.18 5.79
CA VAL A 60 20.07 5.90 6.60
C VAL A 60 19.59 7.33 6.88
N SER A 61 19.10 8.01 5.86
CA SER A 61 18.50 9.35 6.02
C SER A 61 17.22 9.29 6.85
N TYR A 62 16.37 8.28 6.67
CA TYR A 62 15.11 8.15 7.43
C TYR A 62 15.36 7.91 8.92
N ASP A 63 16.35 7.08 9.29
CA ASP A 63 16.71 6.85 10.70
C ASP A 63 17.09 8.18 11.41
N ASN A 64 17.72 9.12 10.68
CA ASN A 64 18.08 10.45 11.20
C ASN A 64 16.88 11.42 11.33
N LEU A 65 15.78 11.17 10.62
CA LEU A 65 14.56 12.00 10.69
C LEU A 65 13.66 11.61 11.87
N MET A 66 13.83 10.40 12.43
CA MET A 66 12.96 9.89 13.49
C MET A 66 13.11 10.66 14.78
N THR A 67 11.98 11.02 15.40
CA THR A 67 11.92 11.85 16.61
C THR A 67 11.47 11.07 17.86
N GLY A 68 10.96 9.83 17.66
CA GLY A 68 10.34 9.01 18.70
C GLY A 68 8.85 9.26 18.91
N LYS A 69 8.25 10.19 18.15
CA LYS A 69 6.80 10.45 18.14
C LYS A 69 6.04 9.61 17.13
N GLU A 70 6.74 8.96 16.24
CA GLU A 70 6.17 8.14 15.17
C GLU A 70 5.56 6.87 15.77
N LYS A 71 4.36 6.49 15.30
CA LYS A 71 3.63 5.30 15.75
C LYS A 71 3.31 4.34 14.62
N ILE A 72 3.18 4.86 13.42
CA ILE A 72 2.75 4.10 12.25
C ILE A 72 3.67 4.46 11.08
N VAL A 73 3.99 3.47 10.26
CA VAL A 73 4.54 3.66 8.92
C VAL A 73 3.59 3.05 7.90
N ILE A 74 3.30 3.77 6.80
CA ILE A 74 2.45 3.28 5.72
C ILE A 74 3.31 3.02 4.49
N LEU A 75 3.33 1.75 4.07
CA LEU A 75 3.93 1.30 2.81
C LEU A 75 2.85 1.17 1.75
N CYS A 76 3.07 1.75 0.57
CA CYS A 76 2.26 1.51 -0.63
C CYS A 76 2.97 0.44 -1.49
N SER A 77 2.38 -0.75 -1.65
CA SER A 77 2.93 -1.90 -2.37
C SER A 77 1.84 -2.58 -3.24
N HIS A 78 1.77 -2.44 -4.56
CA HIS A 78 2.79 -1.69 -5.33
C HIS A 78 2.69 -0.19 -5.13
N HIS A 79 3.82 0.49 -5.39
CA HIS A 79 3.94 1.90 -5.07
C HIS A 79 3.23 2.80 -6.08
N ASN A 80 2.27 3.58 -5.60
CA ASN A 80 1.58 4.62 -6.36
C ASN A 80 2.02 6.02 -5.83
N PRO A 81 2.59 6.91 -6.69
CA PRO A 81 2.53 6.91 -8.16
C PRO A 81 3.73 6.30 -8.89
N GLY A 82 4.77 5.84 -8.20
CA GLY A 82 6.05 5.49 -8.81
C GLY A 82 6.08 4.15 -9.57
N GLY A 83 5.02 3.34 -9.51
CA GLY A 83 4.91 2.07 -10.22
C GLY A 83 5.94 1.00 -9.78
N ARG A 84 6.51 1.13 -8.56
CA ARG A 84 7.47 0.16 -8.04
C ARG A 84 6.79 -1.09 -7.52
N VAL A 85 7.37 -2.24 -7.84
CA VAL A 85 7.15 -3.53 -7.17
C VAL A 85 8.37 -3.79 -6.30
N TRP A 86 8.19 -3.73 -4.97
CA TRP A 86 9.29 -3.84 -4.04
C TRP A 86 9.87 -5.25 -4.00
N SER A 87 11.20 -5.36 -4.02
CA SER A 87 11.92 -6.64 -3.88
C SER A 87 11.84 -7.19 -2.46
N ASN A 88 12.21 -8.46 -2.28
CA ASN A 88 12.28 -9.10 -0.96
C ASN A 88 13.21 -8.33 -0.01
N GLU A 89 14.36 -7.88 -0.52
CA GLU A 89 15.36 -7.15 0.25
C GLU A 89 14.82 -5.77 0.68
N GLU A 90 14.14 -5.06 -0.23
CA GLU A 90 13.51 -3.76 0.09
C GLU A 90 12.42 -3.92 1.15
N LEU A 91 11.56 -4.94 1.01
CA LEU A 91 10.51 -5.24 2.00
C LEU A 91 11.08 -5.64 3.36
N LYS A 92 12.19 -6.41 3.41
CA LYS A 92 12.93 -6.70 4.65
C LYS A 92 13.48 -5.44 5.30
N GLN A 93 13.98 -4.49 4.51
CA GLN A 93 14.45 -3.21 5.04
C GLN A 93 13.31 -2.40 5.65
N VAL A 94 12.12 -2.38 5.01
CA VAL A 94 10.92 -1.75 5.57
C VAL A 94 10.51 -2.42 6.89
N ALA A 95 10.49 -3.76 6.95
CA ALA A 95 10.19 -4.51 8.17
C ALA A 95 11.19 -4.17 9.29
N ASN A 96 12.48 -4.15 8.97
CA ASN A 96 13.54 -3.80 9.91
C ASN A 96 13.40 -2.35 10.42
N PHE A 97 13.07 -1.41 9.55
CA PHE A 97 12.81 -0.02 9.92
C PHE A 97 11.64 0.08 10.90
N ALA A 98 10.51 -0.59 10.59
CA ALA A 98 9.36 -0.62 11.49
C ALA A 98 9.70 -1.22 12.87
N ARG A 99 10.49 -2.29 12.91
CA ARG A 99 10.96 -2.91 14.18
C ARG A 99 11.88 -1.97 14.99
N ARG A 100 12.91 -1.39 14.34
CA ARG A 100 13.87 -0.49 15.02
C ARG A 100 13.19 0.69 15.70
N HIS A 101 12.16 1.24 15.06
CA HIS A 101 11.46 2.42 15.55
C HIS A 101 10.13 2.08 16.24
N ASN A 102 9.86 0.80 16.51
CA ASN A 102 8.65 0.32 17.17
C ASN A 102 7.34 0.84 16.54
N LEU A 103 7.25 0.79 15.21
CA LEU A 103 6.12 1.28 14.44
C LEU A 103 5.15 0.15 14.10
N VAL A 104 3.86 0.44 14.08
CA VAL A 104 2.86 -0.38 13.38
C VAL A 104 3.09 -0.19 11.88
N LEU A 105 3.29 -1.29 11.14
CA LEU A 105 3.45 -1.27 9.68
C LEU A 105 2.12 -1.55 9.00
N ILE A 106 1.61 -0.56 8.28
CA ILE A 106 0.46 -0.72 7.39
C ILE A 106 0.99 -0.93 5.97
N SER A 107 0.79 -2.11 5.39
CA SER A 107 1.10 -2.42 4.00
C SER A 107 -0.18 -2.33 3.16
N ASP A 108 -0.32 -1.27 2.39
CA ASP A 108 -1.41 -1.12 1.42
C ASP A 108 -1.02 -1.79 0.11
N GLU A 109 -1.60 -2.97 -0.12
CA GLU A 109 -1.33 -3.84 -1.27
C GLU A 109 -2.51 -3.87 -2.26
N ILE A 110 -3.24 -2.75 -2.38
CA ILE A 110 -4.44 -2.67 -3.23
C ILE A 110 -4.17 -2.95 -4.72
N HIS A 111 -2.93 -2.77 -5.17
CA HIS A 111 -2.50 -2.95 -6.55
C HIS A 111 -1.81 -4.29 -6.82
N HIS A 112 -1.80 -5.21 -5.86
CA HIS A 112 -1.01 -6.45 -5.85
C HIS A 112 -1.17 -7.36 -7.08
N ASP A 113 -2.32 -7.33 -7.75
CA ASP A 113 -2.58 -8.14 -8.94
C ASP A 113 -2.03 -7.52 -10.24
N ILE A 114 -1.78 -6.20 -10.28
CA ILE A 114 -1.33 -5.50 -11.49
C ILE A 114 0.19 -5.44 -11.50
N VAL A 115 0.81 -6.47 -12.06
CA VAL A 115 2.27 -6.65 -12.15
C VAL A 115 2.66 -6.86 -13.60
N TYR A 116 3.61 -6.07 -14.08
CA TYR A 116 4.14 -6.22 -15.45
C TYR A 116 5.23 -7.30 -15.53
N SER A 117 5.52 -7.75 -16.74
CA SER A 117 6.49 -8.82 -16.99
C SER A 117 7.88 -8.50 -16.40
N GLY A 118 8.47 -9.48 -15.71
CA GLY A 118 9.77 -9.34 -15.06
C GLY A 118 9.71 -8.97 -13.57
N SER A 119 8.52 -8.68 -13.03
CA SER A 119 8.31 -8.42 -11.61
C SER A 119 7.33 -9.40 -11.00
N ASN A 120 7.37 -9.58 -9.68
CA ASN A 120 6.43 -10.40 -8.93
C ASN A 120 6.06 -9.70 -7.63
N HIS A 121 4.76 -9.66 -7.31
CA HIS A 121 4.31 -9.19 -6.01
C HIS A 121 4.74 -10.15 -4.90
N ILE A 122 5.24 -9.59 -3.82
CA ILE A 122 5.59 -10.33 -2.60
C ILE A 122 4.74 -9.75 -1.47
N PRO A 123 3.77 -10.49 -0.92
CA PRO A 123 2.97 -10.01 0.20
C PRO A 123 3.85 -9.73 1.42
N MET A 124 3.65 -8.61 2.08
CA MET A 124 4.44 -8.23 3.27
C MET A 124 4.40 -9.29 4.37
N ALA A 125 3.28 -9.99 4.51
CA ALA A 125 3.12 -11.08 5.47
C ALA A 125 3.98 -12.33 5.18
N THR A 126 4.63 -12.43 4.01
CA THR A 126 5.50 -13.57 3.68
C THR A 126 6.99 -13.27 3.82
N ILE A 127 7.34 -12.05 4.22
CA ILE A 127 8.73 -11.61 4.28
C ILE A 127 9.45 -12.14 5.53
N ASP A 128 8.78 -12.02 6.68
CA ASP A 128 9.36 -12.36 7.97
C ASP A 128 8.22 -12.47 9.01
N GLU A 129 8.14 -13.58 9.74
CA GLU A 129 7.13 -13.77 10.78
C GLU A 129 7.35 -12.84 11.98
N ASP A 130 8.58 -12.38 12.20
CA ASP A 130 8.93 -11.44 13.27
C ASP A 130 8.23 -10.07 13.14
N ILE A 131 7.60 -9.78 11.97
CA ILE A 131 6.82 -8.55 11.76
C ILE A 131 5.36 -8.69 12.18
N TYR A 132 4.86 -9.90 12.47
CA TYR A 132 3.44 -10.17 12.71
C TYR A 132 2.87 -9.43 13.92
N ASP A 133 3.69 -9.15 14.93
CA ASP A 133 3.30 -8.40 16.13
C ASP A 133 2.94 -6.93 15.85
N ARG A 134 3.22 -6.43 14.63
CA ARG A 134 3.02 -5.04 14.21
C ARG A 134 2.51 -4.86 12.78
N LEU A 135 2.21 -5.95 12.06
CA LEU A 135 1.78 -5.90 10.65
C LEU A 135 0.27 -5.77 10.52
N ILE A 136 -0.12 -4.85 9.64
CA ILE A 136 -1.47 -4.72 9.09
C ILE A 136 -1.35 -4.70 7.57
N MET A 137 -1.75 -5.78 6.92
CA MET A 137 -1.76 -5.86 5.45
C MET A 137 -3.16 -5.60 4.93
N MET A 138 -3.29 -4.81 3.88
CA MET A 138 -4.57 -4.44 3.29
C MET A 138 -4.61 -4.79 1.81
N THR A 139 -5.66 -5.48 1.36
CA THR A 139 -5.87 -5.86 -0.05
C THR A 139 -7.30 -5.57 -0.49
N ALA A 140 -7.51 -5.40 -1.78
CA ALA A 140 -8.85 -5.29 -2.35
C ALA A 140 -8.88 -5.67 -3.83
N THR A 141 -10.00 -6.19 -4.30
CA THR A 141 -10.27 -6.45 -5.72
C THR A 141 -10.60 -5.18 -6.51
N THR A 142 -10.82 -4.06 -5.82
CA THR A 142 -11.50 -2.89 -6.36
C THR A 142 -10.69 -2.15 -7.43
N LYS A 143 -9.36 -2.18 -7.36
CA LYS A 143 -8.48 -1.58 -8.38
C LYS A 143 -8.31 -2.52 -9.57
N THR A 144 -7.92 -3.74 -9.30
CA THR A 144 -7.69 -4.78 -10.32
C THR A 144 -8.90 -4.93 -11.24
N PHE A 145 -10.11 -5.03 -10.68
CA PHE A 145 -11.33 -5.31 -11.43
C PHE A 145 -12.17 -4.06 -11.75
N ASN A 146 -11.61 -2.86 -11.54
CA ASN A 146 -12.29 -1.59 -11.82
C ASN A 146 -13.69 -1.47 -11.17
N ILE A 147 -13.80 -1.95 -9.93
CA ILE A 147 -15.03 -1.95 -9.12
C ILE A 147 -14.89 -1.08 -7.86
N ALA A 148 -14.24 0.08 -7.97
CA ALA A 148 -14.00 0.97 -6.84
C ALA A 148 -15.29 1.35 -6.09
N GLY A 149 -16.40 1.48 -6.81
CA GLY A 149 -17.73 1.74 -6.24
C GLY A 149 -18.27 0.62 -5.34
N ALA A 150 -17.68 -0.58 -5.37
CA ALA A 150 -18.03 -1.67 -4.47
C ALA A 150 -17.63 -1.38 -3.00
N HIS A 151 -16.74 -0.42 -2.76
CA HIS A 151 -16.32 0.02 -1.44
C HIS A 151 -16.06 -1.15 -0.46
N THR A 152 -15.24 -2.11 -0.88
CA THR A 152 -14.87 -3.28 -0.06
C THR A 152 -13.36 -3.45 -0.02
N GLY A 153 -12.87 -4.08 1.04
CA GLY A 153 -11.45 -4.39 1.18
C GLY A 153 -11.21 -5.32 2.37
N ASN A 154 -10.08 -6.00 2.32
CA ASN A 154 -9.62 -6.91 3.36
C ASN A 154 -8.57 -6.21 4.21
N VAL A 155 -8.62 -6.44 5.52
CA VAL A 155 -7.56 -6.04 6.46
C VAL A 155 -7.13 -7.30 7.18
N ILE A 156 -5.87 -7.66 7.01
CA ILE A 156 -5.26 -8.87 7.53
C ILE A 156 -4.31 -8.46 8.65
N ILE A 157 -4.59 -8.88 9.86
CA ILE A 157 -3.82 -8.53 11.06
C ILE A 157 -3.47 -9.84 11.75
N PRO A 158 -2.22 -10.33 11.66
CA PRO A 158 -1.81 -11.59 12.29
C PRO A 158 -1.93 -11.55 13.81
N ASP A 159 -1.44 -10.48 14.44
CA ASP A 159 -1.49 -10.32 15.91
C ASP A 159 -2.92 -10.14 16.42
N GLU A 160 -3.29 -10.91 17.44
CA GLU A 160 -4.63 -10.88 17.98
C GLU A 160 -4.94 -9.58 18.72
N ASN A 161 -4.01 -9.00 19.45
CA ASN A 161 -4.23 -7.76 20.21
C ASN A 161 -4.43 -6.58 19.27
N LEU A 162 -3.64 -6.47 18.20
CA LEU A 162 -3.85 -5.45 17.18
C LEU A 162 -5.19 -5.67 16.47
N ARG A 163 -5.52 -6.91 16.13
CA ARG A 163 -6.78 -7.25 15.46
C ARG A 163 -7.99 -6.88 16.30
N GLN A 164 -7.96 -7.16 17.60
CA GLN A 164 -9.06 -6.80 18.52
C GLN A 164 -9.22 -5.28 18.63
N LYS A 165 -8.15 -4.50 18.75
CA LYS A 165 -8.21 -3.03 18.73
C LYS A 165 -8.87 -2.49 17.45
N PHE A 166 -8.49 -3.04 16.30
CA PHE A 166 -9.09 -2.68 15.02
C PHE A 166 -10.59 -3.01 14.96
N ILE A 167 -10.98 -4.22 15.38
CA ILE A 167 -12.39 -4.68 15.42
C ILE A 167 -13.24 -3.79 16.32
N ILE A 168 -12.74 -3.46 17.52
CA ILE A 168 -13.44 -2.56 18.45
C ILE A 168 -13.69 -1.20 17.82
N LYS A 169 -12.67 -0.62 17.16
CA LYS A 169 -12.82 0.67 16.47
C LYS A 169 -13.82 0.58 15.30
N MET A 170 -13.75 -0.47 14.49
CA MET A 170 -14.72 -0.73 13.42
C MET A 170 -16.15 -0.79 13.94
N SER A 171 -16.37 -1.54 15.04
CA SER A 171 -17.68 -1.69 15.67
C SER A 171 -18.19 -0.37 16.24
N ALA A 172 -17.35 0.40 16.92
CA ALA A 172 -17.69 1.70 17.48
C ALA A 172 -18.12 2.73 16.40
N LEU A 173 -17.57 2.60 15.18
CA LEU A 173 -17.92 3.44 14.05
C LEU A 173 -19.10 2.88 13.21
N GLY A 174 -19.67 1.75 13.59
CA GLY A 174 -20.76 1.10 12.84
C GLY A 174 -20.34 0.61 11.45
N LEU A 175 -19.05 0.36 11.24
CA LEU A 175 -18.52 -0.04 9.94
C LEU A 175 -18.62 -1.55 9.73
N SER A 176 -19.23 -1.94 8.62
CA SER A 176 -19.34 -3.34 8.17
C SER A 176 -19.15 -3.44 6.68
N PRO A 177 -18.71 -4.57 6.12
CA PRO A 177 -18.64 -4.75 4.68
C PRO A 177 -20.05 -4.72 4.08
N ASN A 178 -20.19 -4.09 2.89
CA ASN A 178 -21.45 -4.15 2.16
C ASN A 178 -21.58 -5.51 1.44
N SER A 179 -22.82 -6.04 1.36
CA SER A 179 -23.07 -7.36 0.76
C SER A 179 -22.74 -7.40 -0.75
N PHE A 180 -23.04 -6.33 -1.50
CA PHE A 180 -22.68 -6.29 -2.92
C PHE A 180 -21.17 -6.39 -3.14
N GLY A 181 -20.38 -5.67 -2.35
CA GLY A 181 -18.92 -5.75 -2.40
C GLY A 181 -18.39 -7.14 -2.12
N LEU A 182 -19.01 -7.89 -1.20
CA LEU A 182 -18.62 -9.28 -0.90
C LEU A 182 -18.91 -10.21 -2.10
N PHE A 183 -20.08 -10.09 -2.73
CA PHE A 183 -20.41 -10.87 -3.93
C PHE A 183 -19.48 -10.52 -5.10
N MET A 184 -19.19 -9.23 -5.31
CA MET A 184 -18.25 -8.79 -6.34
C MET A 184 -16.84 -9.32 -6.09
N ALA A 185 -16.35 -9.27 -4.84
CA ALA A 185 -15.04 -9.83 -4.48
C ALA A 185 -14.97 -11.34 -4.72
N LYS A 186 -16.04 -12.08 -4.39
CA LYS A 186 -16.12 -13.53 -4.65
C LYS A 186 -16.09 -13.84 -6.14
N ALA A 187 -16.78 -13.06 -6.98
CA ALA A 187 -16.76 -13.21 -8.43
C ALA A 187 -15.39 -12.85 -9.02
N ALA A 188 -14.75 -11.78 -8.51
CA ALA A 188 -13.42 -11.36 -8.93
C ALA A 188 -12.34 -12.43 -8.65
N TYR A 189 -12.37 -13.06 -7.48
CA TYR A 189 -11.45 -14.15 -7.11
C TYR A 189 -11.94 -15.52 -7.59
N SER A 190 -12.35 -15.60 -8.85
CA SER A 190 -12.70 -16.82 -9.56
C SER A 190 -11.65 -17.16 -10.61
N GLN A 191 -11.78 -18.33 -11.26
CA GLN A 191 -10.92 -18.70 -12.39
C GLN A 191 -11.13 -17.77 -13.59
N GLU A 192 -12.38 -17.37 -13.85
CA GLU A 192 -12.73 -16.40 -14.89
C GLU A 192 -12.13 -15.02 -14.58
N GLY A 193 -12.15 -14.61 -13.31
CA GLY A 193 -11.51 -13.38 -12.84
C GLY A 193 -9.99 -13.41 -13.06
N ALA A 194 -9.33 -14.51 -12.73
CA ALA A 194 -7.90 -14.67 -12.97
C ALA A 194 -7.56 -14.59 -14.47
N ALA A 195 -8.31 -15.29 -15.33
CA ALA A 195 -8.13 -15.22 -16.78
C ALA A 195 -8.35 -13.81 -17.35
N TRP A 196 -9.28 -13.05 -16.77
CA TRP A 196 -9.51 -11.65 -17.13
C TRP A 196 -8.32 -10.77 -16.74
N VAL A 197 -7.76 -10.94 -15.54
CA VAL A 197 -6.57 -10.20 -15.07
C VAL A 197 -5.37 -10.46 -15.98
N ASP A 198 -5.13 -11.70 -16.38
CA ASP A 198 -4.03 -12.06 -17.29
C ASP A 198 -4.14 -11.32 -18.64
N GLN A 199 -5.36 -11.14 -19.16
CA GLN A 199 -5.60 -10.38 -20.37
C GLN A 199 -5.43 -8.87 -20.15
N LEU A 200 -5.93 -8.37 -19.01
CA LEU A 200 -5.79 -6.97 -18.63
C LEU A 200 -4.32 -6.58 -18.52
N ILE A 201 -3.49 -7.38 -17.84
CA ILE A 201 -2.07 -7.10 -17.68
C ILE A 201 -1.36 -7.01 -19.04
N LYS A 202 -1.63 -7.93 -19.95
CA LYS A 202 -1.08 -7.89 -21.32
C LYS A 202 -1.47 -6.61 -22.06
N TYR A 203 -2.72 -6.19 -21.91
CA TYR A 203 -3.21 -4.96 -22.52
C TYR A 203 -2.54 -3.72 -21.93
N LEU A 204 -2.44 -3.64 -20.60
CA LEU A 204 -1.81 -2.52 -19.89
C LEU A 204 -0.30 -2.45 -20.18
N ASP A 205 0.40 -3.59 -20.21
CA ASP A 205 1.83 -3.64 -20.50
C ASP A 205 2.12 -3.14 -21.93
N ARG A 206 1.27 -3.52 -22.89
CA ARG A 206 1.35 -2.97 -24.25
C ARG A 206 1.15 -1.44 -24.25
N ASN A 207 0.17 -0.92 -23.52
CA ASN A 207 -0.06 0.52 -23.44
C ASN A 207 1.14 1.25 -22.82
N ARG A 208 1.74 0.67 -21.77
CA ARG A 208 2.96 1.18 -21.15
C ARG A 208 4.09 1.27 -22.17
N GLN A 209 4.34 0.20 -22.94
CA GLN A 209 5.39 0.19 -23.97
C GLN A 209 5.15 1.26 -25.03
N ILE A 210 3.91 1.41 -25.52
CA ILE A 210 3.57 2.45 -26.50
C ILE A 210 3.86 3.85 -25.95
N PHE A 211 3.51 4.07 -24.66
CA PHE A 211 3.76 5.34 -23.99
C PHE A 211 5.27 5.61 -23.82
N ASP A 212 6.02 4.64 -23.34
CA ASP A 212 7.48 4.74 -23.17
C ASP A 212 8.20 5.02 -24.51
N ASP A 213 7.81 4.29 -25.57
CA ASP A 213 8.34 4.48 -26.92
C ASP A 213 8.01 5.89 -27.50
N ALA A 214 6.86 6.44 -27.16
CA ALA A 214 6.48 7.76 -27.61
C ALA A 214 7.27 8.86 -26.87
N ILE A 215 7.34 8.77 -25.53
CA ILE A 215 8.03 9.75 -24.68
C ILE A 215 9.55 9.76 -24.96
N SER A 216 10.17 8.58 -25.14
CA SER A 216 11.62 8.47 -25.40
C SER A 216 12.10 9.23 -26.66
N LYS A 217 11.18 9.59 -27.55
CA LYS A 217 11.46 10.38 -28.78
C LYS A 217 11.38 11.89 -28.55
N ILE A 218 10.96 12.34 -27.37
CA ILE A 218 10.78 13.75 -27.05
C ILE A 218 11.97 14.22 -26.21
N PRO A 219 12.82 15.13 -26.73
CA PRO A 219 13.96 15.63 -25.96
C PRO A 219 13.56 16.27 -24.64
N GLY A 220 14.22 15.87 -23.55
CA GLY A 220 13.99 16.41 -22.21
C GLY A 220 12.82 15.78 -21.45
N LEU A 221 12.19 14.72 -21.99
CA LEU A 221 11.19 13.92 -21.28
C LEU A 221 11.71 12.50 -21.05
N ASP A 222 11.44 12.00 -19.85
CA ASP A 222 11.70 10.63 -19.44
C ASP A 222 10.47 10.03 -18.77
N THR A 223 10.37 8.71 -18.77
CA THR A 223 9.32 7.97 -18.06
C THR A 223 9.85 7.29 -16.79
N MET A 224 8.97 7.06 -15.82
CA MET A 224 9.27 6.18 -14.71
C MET A 224 9.32 4.73 -15.20
N LYS A 225 10.20 3.92 -14.63
CA LYS A 225 10.27 2.48 -14.89
C LYS A 225 9.15 1.76 -14.14
N LEU A 226 7.98 1.65 -14.78
CA LEU A 226 6.81 1.02 -14.17
C LEU A 226 6.98 -0.51 -14.14
N GLU A 227 6.94 -1.09 -12.93
CA GLU A 227 7.00 -2.52 -12.66
C GLU A 227 5.61 -3.10 -12.36
N GLY A 228 4.64 -2.25 -11.95
CA GLY A 228 3.25 -2.58 -11.63
C GLY A 228 2.42 -1.34 -11.34
N THR A 229 1.14 -1.54 -10.96
CA THR A 229 0.13 -0.56 -10.53
C THR A 229 -0.68 0.09 -11.64
#